data_0ae692a2dac57eded90b75db925edd31
#
_entry.id   0ae692a2dac57eded90b75db925edd31
#
_cell.length_a   1.000
_cell.length_b   1.000
_cell.length_c   1.000
_cell.angle_alpha   90.00
_cell.angle_beta   90.00
_cell.angle_gamma   90.00
#
_symmetry.space_group_name_H-M   'P 1'
#
loop_
_entity.id
_entity.type
_entity.pdbx_description
1 polymer ?
#
loop_
_entity_poly.entity_id
_entity_poly.type
_entity_poly.pdbx_seq_one_letter_code
_entity_poly.pdbx_strand_id
1 'polypeptide(L)'
;MTVIVRDLRPEAPGDTEGFARVRRLALPYILFTPDSVRHNALHTHPGARYRPLVAEEDGEVTGTAQVLLAYDSDEPGQGLLNVYVRPDRAGRGAGGLLLRTAEEYLASIGATKVYSWVLDEPGNRAFAERHGYRAGRSAHFLGLDLAGTALPPLPAAPPGVALRAAAEFADDPRPLFELDAETLRDEPGEIAYEYRDYEDWLARTWQHPLLDRELSMTACVDGRPVAFSLVFTDGDGRCSSAMTGTARAHRGRGLAKLAKLHSLHRARAAGVTEAFTGNDAGNDPMIAINKWLGYRIRATEVHYVRELS
;
A
#
# COMPACT_ATOMS: atom_id res chain seq x y z
N MET A 1 10.48 -14.60 -29.24
CA MET A 1 10.40 -14.65 -27.76
C MET A 1 8.95 -14.84 -27.38
N THR A 2 8.66 -15.83 -26.56
CA THR A 2 7.29 -16.15 -26.16
C THR A 2 7.10 -15.70 -24.72
N VAL A 3 6.12 -14.83 -24.48
CA VAL A 3 5.71 -14.45 -23.14
C VAL A 3 4.66 -15.44 -22.66
N ILE A 4 4.85 -16.01 -21.48
CA ILE A 4 3.86 -16.85 -20.81
C ILE A 4 3.38 -16.18 -19.52
N VAL A 5 2.09 -16.34 -19.22
CA VAL A 5 1.52 -15.89 -17.92
C VAL A 5 1.15 -17.10 -17.11
N ARG A 6 1.54 -17.11 -15.86
CA ARG A 6 1.28 -18.18 -14.90
C ARG A 6 1.12 -17.64 -13.49
N ASP A 7 0.65 -18.49 -12.59
CA ASP A 7 0.60 -18.18 -11.18
C ASP A 7 2.03 -17.99 -10.62
N LEU A 8 2.17 -17.05 -9.69
CA LEU A 8 3.36 -16.91 -8.87
C LEU A 8 3.48 -18.15 -7.96
N ARG A 9 4.68 -18.69 -7.85
CA ARG A 9 5.03 -19.76 -6.93
C ARG A 9 5.69 -19.17 -5.69
N PRO A 10 4.98 -19.03 -4.57
CA PRO A 10 5.50 -18.31 -3.38
C PRO A 10 6.71 -19.00 -2.75
N GLU A 11 6.87 -20.31 -2.96
CA GLU A 11 8.01 -21.08 -2.46
C GLU A 11 9.22 -21.08 -3.43
N ALA A 12 9.10 -20.47 -4.61
CA ALA A 12 10.19 -20.33 -5.56
C ALA A 12 10.85 -18.95 -5.40
N PRO A 13 12.09 -18.85 -4.89
CA PRO A 13 12.75 -17.56 -4.66
C PRO A 13 12.81 -16.69 -5.92
N GLY A 14 13.08 -17.27 -7.09
CA GLY A 14 13.14 -16.52 -8.34
C GLY A 14 11.81 -15.85 -8.73
N ASP A 15 10.65 -16.39 -8.33
CA ASP A 15 9.34 -15.79 -8.59
C ASP A 15 9.12 -14.59 -7.67
N THR A 16 9.37 -14.72 -6.36
CA THR A 16 9.15 -13.63 -5.39
C THR A 16 10.14 -12.49 -5.58
N GLU A 17 11.41 -12.80 -5.85
CA GLU A 17 12.45 -11.82 -6.20
C GLU A 17 12.12 -11.11 -7.52
N GLY A 18 11.72 -11.87 -8.54
CA GLY A 18 11.32 -11.33 -9.84
C GLY A 18 10.11 -10.42 -9.72
N PHE A 19 9.10 -10.82 -8.96
CA PHE A 19 7.91 -10.02 -8.68
C PHE A 19 8.27 -8.71 -7.97
N ALA A 20 9.03 -8.77 -6.89
CA ALA A 20 9.47 -7.59 -6.13
C ALA A 20 10.31 -6.64 -7.02
N ARG A 21 11.22 -7.20 -7.85
CA ARG A 21 12.02 -6.43 -8.80
C ARG A 21 11.19 -5.70 -9.84
N VAL A 22 10.20 -6.37 -10.46
CA VAL A 22 9.29 -5.73 -11.43
C VAL A 22 8.55 -4.57 -10.77
N ARG A 23 8.02 -4.79 -9.55
CA ARG A 23 7.32 -3.76 -8.80
C ARG A 23 8.22 -2.57 -8.46
N ARG A 24 9.41 -2.82 -7.98
CA ARG A 24 10.38 -1.75 -7.66
C ARG A 24 10.74 -0.89 -8.89
N LEU A 25 10.86 -1.51 -10.06
CA LEU A 25 11.20 -0.82 -11.31
C LEU A 25 10.01 -0.04 -11.91
N ALA A 26 8.81 -0.61 -11.84
CA ALA A 26 7.62 -0.02 -12.44
C ALA A 26 6.88 0.95 -11.49
N LEU A 27 6.98 0.73 -10.17
CA LEU A 27 6.29 1.52 -9.14
C LEU A 27 7.17 1.67 -7.90
N PRO A 28 8.24 2.51 -7.94
CA PRO A 28 9.24 2.58 -6.88
C PRO A 28 8.71 3.17 -5.56
N TYR A 29 7.50 3.72 -5.55
CA TYR A 29 6.92 4.43 -4.41
C TYR A 29 6.19 3.52 -3.42
N ILE A 30 5.92 2.27 -3.80
CA ILE A 30 5.37 1.21 -2.92
C ILE A 30 6.46 0.18 -2.67
N LEU A 31 6.60 -0.22 -1.41
CA LEU A 31 7.62 -1.18 -1.03
C LEU A 31 7.17 -2.61 -1.30
N PHE A 32 8.02 -3.36 -1.96
CA PHE A 32 7.90 -4.80 -2.15
C PHE A 32 9.24 -5.46 -1.87
N THR A 33 9.25 -6.48 -1.02
CA THR A 33 10.37 -7.39 -0.82
C THR A 33 9.94 -8.80 -1.20
N PRO A 34 10.87 -9.74 -1.49
CA PRO A 34 10.51 -11.14 -1.73
C PRO A 34 9.66 -11.73 -0.59
N ASP A 35 9.98 -11.40 0.66
CA ASP A 35 9.24 -11.86 1.83
C ASP A 35 7.83 -11.28 1.88
N SER A 36 7.62 -10.00 1.54
CA SER A 36 6.29 -9.41 1.48
C SER A 36 5.43 -10.01 0.37
N VAL A 37 6.03 -10.30 -0.78
CA VAL A 37 5.34 -10.99 -1.89
C VAL A 37 4.91 -12.40 -1.47
N ARG A 38 5.82 -13.15 -0.83
CA ARG A 38 5.53 -14.48 -0.30
C ARG A 38 4.44 -14.44 0.77
N HIS A 39 4.57 -13.52 1.73
CA HIS A 39 3.60 -13.34 2.80
C HIS A 39 2.20 -13.07 2.24
N ASN A 40 2.07 -12.11 1.33
CA ASN A 40 0.78 -11.78 0.72
C ASN A 40 0.18 -12.97 -0.05
N ALA A 41 1.01 -13.75 -0.75
CA ALA A 41 0.53 -14.93 -1.47
C ALA A 41 -0.01 -16.03 -0.54
N LEU A 42 0.53 -16.15 0.67
CA LEU A 42 0.20 -17.23 1.62
C LEU A 42 -0.83 -16.82 2.68
N HIS A 43 -0.89 -15.53 3.05
CA HIS A 43 -1.65 -15.06 4.22
C HIS A 43 -2.78 -14.08 3.88
N THR A 44 -2.98 -13.73 2.61
CA THR A 44 -4.17 -12.95 2.23
C THR A 44 -5.44 -13.75 2.56
N HIS A 45 -6.42 -13.07 3.13
CA HIS A 45 -7.68 -13.70 3.55
C HIS A 45 -8.33 -14.51 2.42
N PRO A 46 -8.81 -15.75 2.66
CA PRO A 46 -9.34 -16.61 1.61
C PRO A 46 -10.50 -16.00 0.80
N GLY A 47 -11.30 -15.13 1.44
CA GLY A 47 -12.38 -14.38 0.78
C GLY A 47 -11.91 -13.44 -0.33
N ALA A 48 -10.65 -12.96 -0.26
CA ALA A 48 -10.06 -12.14 -1.30
C ALA A 48 -9.81 -12.91 -2.60
N ARG A 49 -9.77 -14.23 -2.57
CA ARG A 49 -9.43 -15.05 -3.76
C ARG A 49 -8.17 -14.53 -4.45
N TYR A 50 -7.17 -14.13 -3.66
CA TYR A 50 -5.95 -13.52 -4.16
C TYR A 50 -5.18 -14.46 -5.09
N ARG A 51 -4.86 -13.96 -6.28
CA ARG A 51 -4.10 -14.70 -7.30
C ARG A 51 -3.01 -13.81 -7.89
N PRO A 52 -1.80 -13.82 -7.35
CA PRO A 52 -0.67 -13.12 -7.94
C PRO A 52 -0.20 -13.85 -9.21
N LEU A 53 -0.07 -13.13 -10.32
CA LEU A 53 0.39 -13.64 -11.61
C LEU A 53 1.77 -13.06 -11.96
N VAL A 54 2.55 -13.83 -12.70
CA VAL A 54 3.80 -13.39 -13.33
C VAL A 54 3.75 -13.60 -14.83
N ALA A 55 4.29 -12.64 -15.58
CA ALA A 55 4.65 -12.82 -17.00
C ALA A 55 6.13 -13.16 -17.06
N GLU A 56 6.44 -14.27 -17.70
CA GLU A 56 7.80 -14.78 -17.85
C GLU A 56 8.20 -14.73 -19.32
N GLU A 57 9.41 -14.23 -19.59
CA GLU A 57 10.05 -14.21 -20.89
C GLU A 57 11.48 -14.71 -20.74
N ASP A 58 11.84 -15.79 -21.46
CA ASP A 58 13.18 -16.42 -21.41
C ASP A 58 13.66 -16.77 -19.98
N GLY A 59 12.74 -17.23 -19.12
CA GLY A 59 13.03 -17.60 -17.72
C GLY A 59 13.08 -16.43 -16.73
N GLU A 60 12.89 -15.18 -17.19
CA GLU A 60 12.85 -14.01 -16.34
C GLU A 60 11.41 -13.52 -16.12
N VAL A 61 11.08 -13.09 -14.89
CA VAL A 61 9.84 -12.37 -14.60
C VAL A 61 9.95 -10.94 -15.13
N THR A 62 9.12 -10.62 -16.13
CA THR A 62 9.08 -9.32 -16.84
C THR A 62 7.85 -8.50 -16.53
N GLY A 63 6.81 -9.13 -15.99
CA GLY A 63 5.57 -8.47 -15.62
C GLY A 63 4.88 -9.18 -14.44
N THR A 64 3.97 -8.48 -13.78
CA THR A 64 3.24 -8.97 -12.61
C THR A 64 1.80 -8.48 -12.63
N ALA A 65 0.87 -9.29 -12.08
CA ALA A 65 -0.46 -8.81 -11.72
C ALA A 65 -0.81 -9.23 -10.29
N GLN A 66 -1.47 -8.34 -9.57
CA GLN A 66 -2.17 -8.65 -8.32
C GLN A 66 -3.66 -8.65 -8.61
N VAL A 67 -4.31 -9.75 -8.33
CA VAL A 67 -5.71 -9.99 -8.68
C VAL A 67 -6.46 -10.50 -7.47
N LEU A 68 -7.52 -9.82 -7.05
CA LEU A 68 -8.28 -10.21 -5.87
C LEU A 68 -9.70 -9.61 -5.88
N LEU A 69 -10.57 -10.11 -5.02
CA LEU A 69 -11.85 -9.47 -4.69
C LEU A 69 -11.66 -8.52 -3.50
N ALA A 70 -12.38 -7.40 -3.50
CA ALA A 70 -12.56 -6.55 -2.33
C ALA A 70 -13.55 -7.24 -1.38
N TYR A 71 -13.10 -8.33 -0.72
CA TYR A 71 -13.91 -9.20 0.14
C TYR A 71 -14.37 -8.51 1.42
N ASP A 72 -13.70 -7.44 1.78
CA ASP A 72 -13.89 -6.58 2.94
C ASP A 72 -14.75 -5.33 2.61
N SER A 73 -15.36 -5.30 1.42
CA SER A 73 -16.34 -4.29 1.01
C SER A 73 -17.77 -4.80 1.17
N ASP A 74 -18.69 -3.88 1.47
CA ASP A 74 -20.13 -4.17 1.56
C ASP A 74 -20.76 -4.43 0.19
N GLU A 75 -20.13 -3.97 -0.91
CA GLU A 75 -20.59 -4.23 -2.27
C GLU A 75 -19.93 -5.49 -2.83
N PRO A 76 -20.68 -6.56 -3.13
CA PRO A 76 -20.10 -7.76 -3.72
C PRO A 76 -19.69 -7.55 -5.18
N GLY A 77 -18.79 -8.41 -5.66
CA GLY A 77 -18.38 -8.42 -7.07
C GLY A 77 -17.38 -7.32 -7.47
N GLN A 78 -16.76 -6.66 -6.51
CA GLN A 78 -15.69 -5.70 -6.78
C GLN A 78 -14.35 -6.43 -6.89
N GLY A 79 -13.78 -6.45 -8.11
CA GLY A 79 -12.44 -6.98 -8.38
C GLY A 79 -11.39 -5.88 -8.31
N LEU A 80 -10.22 -6.21 -7.79
CA LEU A 80 -9.03 -5.36 -7.76
C LEU A 80 -7.96 -5.97 -8.63
N LEU A 81 -7.37 -5.18 -9.51
CA LEU A 81 -6.37 -5.62 -10.47
C LEU A 81 -5.30 -4.55 -10.69
N ASN A 82 -4.06 -4.90 -10.43
CA ASN A 82 -2.93 -4.03 -10.75
C ASN A 82 -1.90 -4.79 -11.59
N VAL A 83 -1.69 -4.34 -12.82
CA VAL A 83 -0.73 -4.92 -13.77
C VAL A 83 0.48 -4.01 -13.90
N TYR A 84 1.67 -4.58 -13.76
CA TYR A 84 2.93 -3.87 -13.97
C TYR A 84 3.87 -4.70 -14.85
N VAL A 85 4.54 -4.02 -15.76
CA VAL A 85 5.57 -4.59 -16.64
C VAL A 85 6.85 -3.81 -16.44
N ARG A 86 7.98 -4.48 -16.45
CA ARG A 86 9.29 -3.81 -16.42
C ARG A 86 9.36 -2.76 -17.55
N PRO A 87 9.81 -1.53 -17.25
CA PRO A 87 9.84 -0.44 -18.26
C PRO A 87 10.63 -0.82 -19.53
N ASP A 88 11.76 -1.53 -19.36
CA ASP A 88 12.60 -2.00 -20.48
C ASP A 88 11.98 -3.17 -21.29
N ARG A 89 10.87 -3.74 -20.82
CA ARG A 89 10.12 -4.84 -21.45
C ARG A 89 8.71 -4.43 -21.87
N ALA A 90 8.37 -3.14 -21.73
CA ALA A 90 7.06 -2.63 -22.14
C ALA A 90 6.84 -2.75 -23.66
N GLY A 91 5.57 -2.85 -24.06
CA GLY A 91 5.19 -2.93 -25.50
C GLY A 91 5.38 -4.29 -26.15
N ARG A 92 5.76 -5.35 -25.41
CA ARG A 92 6.00 -6.71 -25.96
C ARG A 92 4.84 -7.69 -25.72
N GLY A 93 3.69 -7.21 -25.27
CA GLY A 93 2.48 -8.03 -25.09
C GLY A 93 2.23 -8.57 -23.69
N ALA A 94 3.22 -8.54 -22.77
CA ALA A 94 3.10 -9.05 -21.40
C ALA A 94 1.93 -8.42 -20.64
N GLY A 95 1.78 -7.10 -20.70
CA GLY A 95 0.70 -6.39 -20.01
C GLY A 95 -0.70 -6.80 -20.49
N GLY A 96 -0.89 -6.94 -21.81
CA GLY A 96 -2.17 -7.38 -22.38
C GLY A 96 -2.51 -8.84 -22.04
N LEU A 97 -1.50 -9.71 -21.96
CA LEU A 97 -1.70 -11.11 -21.57
C LEU A 97 -2.05 -11.23 -20.07
N LEU A 98 -1.30 -10.51 -19.21
CA LEU A 98 -1.61 -10.43 -17.77
C LEU A 98 -3.03 -9.92 -17.52
N LEU A 99 -3.40 -8.83 -18.20
CA LEU A 99 -4.72 -8.22 -18.06
C LEU A 99 -5.83 -9.21 -18.40
N ARG A 100 -5.77 -9.86 -19.57
CA ARG A 100 -6.78 -10.84 -20.00
C ARG A 100 -6.89 -12.01 -19.01
N THR A 101 -5.75 -12.62 -18.64
CA THR A 101 -5.74 -13.73 -17.68
C THR A 101 -6.36 -13.33 -16.34
N ALA A 102 -6.08 -12.11 -15.88
CA ALA A 102 -6.61 -11.58 -14.64
C ALA A 102 -8.12 -11.30 -14.71
N GLU A 103 -8.60 -10.69 -15.80
CA GLU A 103 -10.02 -10.42 -16.01
C GLU A 103 -10.84 -11.71 -16.15
N GLU A 104 -10.34 -12.71 -16.90
CA GLU A 104 -10.96 -14.03 -17.01
C GLU A 104 -11.09 -14.70 -15.64
N TYR A 105 -10.05 -14.61 -14.81
CA TYR A 105 -10.11 -15.13 -13.45
C TYR A 105 -11.12 -14.36 -12.60
N LEU A 106 -11.10 -13.02 -12.59
CA LEU A 106 -12.05 -12.21 -11.82
C LEU A 106 -13.50 -12.52 -12.22
N ALA A 107 -13.79 -12.61 -13.51
CA ALA A 107 -15.11 -13.02 -14.00
C ALA A 107 -15.51 -14.40 -13.48
N SER A 108 -14.58 -15.37 -13.48
CA SER A 108 -14.83 -16.74 -13.02
C SER A 108 -15.16 -16.86 -11.52
N ILE A 109 -14.73 -15.87 -10.73
CA ILE A 109 -14.99 -15.80 -9.27
C ILE A 109 -16.09 -14.80 -8.90
N GLY A 110 -16.84 -14.29 -9.90
CA GLY A 110 -18.03 -13.48 -9.69
C GLY A 110 -17.79 -11.97 -9.60
N ALA A 111 -16.64 -11.47 -10.04
CA ALA A 111 -16.45 -10.03 -10.16
C ALA A 111 -17.32 -9.47 -11.29
N THR A 112 -18.02 -8.37 -11.02
CA THR A 112 -18.84 -7.62 -11.99
C THR A 112 -18.22 -6.28 -12.35
N LYS A 113 -17.33 -5.77 -11.50
CA LYS A 113 -16.53 -4.56 -11.72
C LYS A 113 -15.07 -4.84 -11.41
N VAL A 114 -14.18 -4.23 -12.16
CA VAL A 114 -12.74 -4.29 -11.92
C VAL A 114 -12.20 -2.88 -11.73
N TYR A 115 -11.49 -2.70 -10.65
CA TYR A 115 -10.79 -1.46 -10.31
C TYR A 115 -9.28 -1.65 -10.43
N SER A 116 -8.61 -0.63 -10.95
CA SER A 116 -7.15 -0.63 -11.12
C SER A 116 -6.57 0.74 -10.87
N TRP A 117 -5.48 0.82 -10.13
CA TRP A 117 -4.66 2.02 -10.05
C TRP A 117 -3.64 2.04 -11.18
N VAL A 118 -3.59 3.12 -11.93
CA VAL A 118 -2.77 3.29 -13.13
C VAL A 118 -1.96 4.57 -12.99
N LEU A 119 -0.63 4.48 -13.09
CA LEU A 119 0.23 5.67 -13.10
C LEU A 119 -0.20 6.63 -14.21
N ASP A 120 -0.32 7.91 -13.89
CA ASP A 120 -0.79 8.98 -14.76
C ASP A 120 0.24 9.36 -15.82
N GLU A 121 0.57 8.38 -16.65
CA GLU A 121 1.46 8.49 -17.79
C GLU A 121 0.69 8.20 -19.08
N PRO A 122 0.98 8.92 -20.19
CA PRO A 122 0.19 8.78 -21.43
C PRO A 122 0.08 7.34 -21.93
N GLY A 123 1.17 6.56 -21.84
CA GLY A 123 1.20 5.15 -22.29
C GLY A 123 0.32 4.24 -21.44
N ASN A 124 0.33 4.43 -20.11
CA ASN A 124 -0.44 3.65 -19.17
C ASN A 124 -1.94 3.98 -19.26
N ARG A 125 -2.29 5.26 -19.38
CA ARG A 125 -3.67 5.70 -19.57
C ARG A 125 -4.24 5.16 -20.87
N ALA A 126 -3.50 5.32 -21.98
CA ALA A 126 -3.91 4.80 -23.28
C ALA A 126 -4.05 3.26 -23.29
N PHE A 127 -3.24 2.55 -22.48
CA PHE A 127 -3.40 1.11 -22.29
C PHE A 127 -4.72 0.78 -21.58
N ALA A 128 -5.01 1.40 -20.46
CA ALA A 128 -6.25 1.18 -19.71
C ALA A 128 -7.51 1.51 -20.55
N GLU A 129 -7.51 2.67 -21.22
CA GLU A 129 -8.63 3.15 -22.03
C GLU A 129 -8.90 2.24 -23.23
N ARG A 130 -7.86 1.73 -23.90
CA ARG A 130 -8.02 0.75 -25.02
C ARG A 130 -8.62 -0.57 -24.56
N HIS A 131 -8.50 -0.91 -23.28
CA HIS A 131 -9.10 -2.12 -22.71
C HIS A 131 -10.45 -1.83 -22.02
N GLY A 132 -11.04 -0.66 -22.29
CA GLY A 132 -12.39 -0.33 -21.82
C GLY A 132 -12.49 0.17 -20.40
N TYR A 133 -11.37 0.50 -19.75
CA TYR A 133 -11.36 1.13 -18.46
C TYR A 133 -11.65 2.63 -18.54
N ARG A 134 -12.40 3.15 -17.60
CA ARG A 134 -12.74 4.57 -17.50
C ARG A 134 -12.06 5.19 -16.29
N ALA A 135 -11.49 6.37 -16.48
CA ALA A 135 -10.82 7.12 -15.42
C ALA A 135 -11.82 7.63 -14.38
N GLY A 136 -11.45 7.53 -13.13
CA GLY A 136 -12.13 8.09 -11.97
C GLY A 136 -11.24 9.08 -11.22
N ARG A 137 -11.19 8.95 -9.90
CA ARG A 137 -10.39 9.79 -9.00
C ARG A 137 -8.89 9.57 -9.15
N SER A 138 -8.09 10.45 -8.57
CA SER A 138 -6.64 10.31 -8.55
C SER A 138 -6.09 10.26 -7.13
N ALA A 139 -4.88 9.72 -7.01
CA ALA A 139 -4.08 9.73 -5.80
C ALA A 139 -2.64 10.14 -6.12
N HIS A 140 -1.92 10.61 -5.11
CA HIS A 140 -0.55 11.03 -5.25
C HIS A 140 0.39 10.13 -4.46
N PHE A 141 1.48 9.72 -5.08
CA PHE A 141 2.66 9.25 -4.36
C PHE A 141 3.54 10.44 -4.00
N LEU A 142 3.83 10.56 -2.71
CA LEU A 142 4.73 11.58 -2.19
C LEU A 142 6.00 10.93 -1.68
N GLY A 143 7.14 11.55 -1.94
CA GLY A 143 8.45 11.10 -1.48
C GLY A 143 9.19 12.20 -0.76
N LEU A 144 9.99 11.80 0.23
CA LEU A 144 10.85 12.63 1.04
C LEU A 144 12.27 12.07 0.98
N ASP A 145 13.24 12.89 0.56
CA ASP A 145 14.66 12.63 0.81
C ASP A 145 14.91 12.84 2.31
N LEU A 146 14.88 11.74 3.05
CA LEU A 146 14.98 11.76 4.50
C LEU A 146 16.41 12.05 4.98
N ALA A 147 17.40 11.68 4.18
CA ALA A 147 18.81 11.95 4.49
C ALA A 147 19.15 13.43 4.29
N GLY A 148 18.71 14.02 3.18
CA GLY A 148 19.07 15.40 2.81
C GLY A 148 18.14 16.49 3.33
N THR A 149 16.92 16.13 3.77
CA THR A 149 15.92 17.10 4.21
C THR A 149 16.01 17.38 5.70
N ALA A 150 16.06 18.65 6.09
CA ALA A 150 15.91 19.04 7.50
C ALA A 150 14.47 18.81 7.95
N LEU A 151 14.24 17.79 8.78
CA LEU A 151 12.92 17.58 9.40
C LEU A 151 12.62 18.71 10.40
N PRO A 152 11.34 19.06 10.57
CA PRO A 152 10.92 19.92 11.67
C PRO A 152 11.44 19.38 13.02
N PRO A 153 11.79 20.24 14.00
CA PRO A 153 12.21 19.80 15.30
C PRO A 153 11.06 19.07 16.01
N LEU A 154 11.41 18.10 16.85
CA LEU A 154 10.44 17.38 17.65
C LEU A 154 9.85 18.31 18.74
N PRO A 155 8.56 18.61 18.69
CA PRO A 155 7.93 19.38 19.75
C PRO A 155 7.75 18.51 21.00
N ALA A 156 7.61 19.13 22.17
CA ALA A 156 7.14 18.41 23.35
C ALA A 156 5.74 17.83 23.10
N ALA A 157 5.49 16.64 23.65
CA ALA A 157 4.15 16.07 23.63
C ALA A 157 3.17 16.99 24.39
N PRO A 158 1.94 17.15 23.91
CA PRO A 158 0.92 17.89 24.65
C PRO A 158 0.67 17.28 26.02
N PRO A 159 0.24 18.07 27.03
CA PRO A 159 -0.10 17.54 28.33
C PRO A 159 -1.09 16.36 28.26
N GLY A 160 -0.82 15.30 29.01
CA GLY A 160 -1.62 14.08 29.02
C GLY A 160 -1.42 13.15 27.79
N VAL A 161 -0.48 13.48 26.89
CA VAL A 161 -0.14 12.65 25.74
C VAL A 161 1.24 12.02 25.95
N ALA A 162 1.32 10.70 25.84
CA ALA A 162 2.57 9.95 25.81
C ALA A 162 2.82 9.42 24.38
N LEU A 163 4.06 9.48 23.91
CA LEU A 163 4.47 8.88 22.65
C LEU A 163 5.11 7.53 22.94
N ARG A 164 4.65 6.48 22.23
CA ARG A 164 5.11 5.11 22.38
C ARG A 164 5.38 4.50 21.02
N ALA A 165 6.38 3.63 20.93
CA ALA A 165 6.56 2.80 19.74
C ALA A 165 5.45 1.74 19.65
N ALA A 166 5.06 1.35 18.44
CA ALA A 166 4.11 0.25 18.26
C ALA A 166 4.64 -1.07 18.85
N ALA A 167 5.95 -1.25 18.89
CA ALA A 167 6.60 -2.39 19.55
C ALA A 167 6.21 -2.58 21.03
N GLU A 168 5.87 -1.51 21.72
CA GLU A 168 5.43 -1.57 23.13
C GLU A 168 4.04 -2.21 23.32
N PHE A 169 3.33 -2.47 22.23
CA PHE A 169 2.05 -3.18 22.20
C PHE A 169 2.21 -4.63 21.71
N ALA A 170 3.44 -5.18 21.68
CA ALA A 170 3.70 -6.51 21.13
C ALA A 170 2.95 -7.63 21.87
N ASP A 171 2.76 -7.51 23.18
CA ASP A 171 2.05 -8.49 23.99
C ASP A 171 0.51 -8.45 23.78
N ASP A 172 -0.02 -7.26 23.49
CA ASP A 172 -1.43 -7.07 23.15
C ASP A 172 -1.60 -5.91 22.16
N PRO A 173 -1.57 -6.19 20.83
CA PRO A 173 -1.75 -5.18 19.81
C PRO A 173 -3.24 -4.84 19.54
N ARG A 174 -4.19 -5.43 20.25
CA ARG A 174 -5.63 -5.19 20.04
C ARG A 174 -6.04 -3.72 20.13
N PRO A 175 -5.49 -2.89 21.03
CA PRO A 175 -5.81 -1.46 21.04
C PRO A 175 -5.38 -0.72 19.76
N LEU A 176 -4.32 -1.19 19.08
CA LEU A 176 -3.92 -0.64 17.77
C LEU A 176 -4.85 -1.10 16.66
N PHE A 177 -5.31 -2.35 16.69
CA PHE A 177 -6.34 -2.84 15.79
C PHE A 177 -7.63 -2.00 15.89
N GLU A 178 -8.12 -1.76 17.10
CA GLU A 178 -9.34 -0.98 17.33
C GLU A 178 -9.22 0.43 16.73
N LEU A 179 -8.06 1.06 16.94
CA LEU A 179 -7.78 2.40 16.41
C LEU A 179 -7.64 2.38 14.86
N ASP A 180 -6.94 1.40 14.31
CA ASP A 180 -6.76 1.27 12.87
C ASP A 180 -8.10 0.98 12.17
N ALA A 181 -8.91 0.08 12.72
CA ALA A 181 -10.25 -0.22 12.21
C ALA A 181 -11.18 1.01 12.25
N GLU A 182 -11.10 1.84 13.29
CA GLU A 182 -11.85 3.10 13.35
C GLU A 182 -11.40 4.07 12.25
N THR A 183 -10.09 4.21 12.03
CA THR A 183 -9.56 5.19 11.09
C THR A 183 -9.67 4.75 9.64
N LEU A 184 -9.60 3.45 9.34
CA LEU A 184 -9.78 2.88 8.01
C LEU A 184 -11.17 3.21 7.42
N ARG A 185 -12.22 3.15 8.25
CA ARG A 185 -13.59 3.48 7.83
C ARG A 185 -13.76 4.94 7.37
N ASP A 186 -12.85 5.81 7.79
CA ASP A 186 -12.89 7.25 7.48
C ASP A 186 -11.94 7.60 6.33
N GLU A 187 -11.23 6.61 5.76
CA GLU A 187 -10.42 6.86 4.57
C GLU A 187 -11.29 7.16 3.34
N PRO A 188 -10.99 8.24 2.60
CA PRO A 188 -11.71 8.53 1.38
C PRO A 188 -11.41 7.45 0.32
N GLY A 189 -12.46 6.86 -0.26
CA GLY A 189 -12.32 5.80 -1.25
C GLY A 189 -13.60 5.59 -2.06
N GLU A 190 -13.48 4.98 -3.26
CA GLU A 190 -14.63 4.47 -4.03
C GLU A 190 -15.11 3.13 -3.48
N ILE A 191 -14.22 2.41 -2.83
CA ILE A 191 -14.50 1.15 -2.14
C ILE A 191 -14.33 1.43 -0.66
N ALA A 192 -15.39 1.21 0.11
CA ALA A 192 -15.31 1.24 1.56
C ALA A 192 -14.66 -0.07 2.05
N TYR A 193 -13.61 0.05 2.84
CA TYR A 193 -12.91 -1.08 3.40
C TYR A 193 -13.12 -1.17 4.91
N GLU A 194 -13.30 -2.41 5.39
CA GLU A 194 -13.29 -2.71 6.81
C GLU A 194 -12.46 -3.99 7.05
N TYR A 195 -11.72 -4.05 8.17
CA TYR A 195 -11.18 -5.34 8.58
C TYR A 195 -12.32 -6.29 8.96
N ARG A 196 -12.29 -7.51 8.46
CA ARG A 196 -13.28 -8.54 8.80
C ARG A 196 -13.28 -8.87 10.28
N ASP A 197 -12.07 -9.02 10.83
CA ASP A 197 -11.84 -9.30 12.22
C ASP A 197 -10.38 -8.99 12.63
N TYR A 198 -10.07 -9.29 13.85
CA TYR A 198 -8.74 -9.08 14.41
C TYR A 198 -7.67 -9.96 13.75
N GLU A 199 -8.00 -11.20 13.39
CA GLU A 199 -7.05 -12.14 12.76
C GLU A 199 -6.68 -11.67 11.34
N ASP A 200 -7.62 -11.14 10.59
CA ASP A 200 -7.37 -10.52 9.30
C ASP A 200 -6.41 -9.32 9.43
N TRP A 201 -6.64 -8.45 10.40
CA TRP A 201 -5.74 -7.34 10.69
C TRP A 201 -4.35 -7.82 11.13
N LEU A 202 -4.27 -8.85 11.98
CA LEU A 202 -2.99 -9.43 12.37
C LEU A 202 -2.20 -9.88 11.15
N ALA A 203 -2.80 -10.62 10.24
CA ALA A 203 -2.13 -11.12 9.03
C ALA A 203 -1.73 -9.99 8.09
N ARG A 204 -2.63 -9.04 7.82
CA ARG A 204 -2.41 -7.98 6.82
C ARG A 204 -1.51 -6.85 7.29
N THR A 205 -1.52 -6.57 8.59
CA THR A 205 -0.86 -5.38 9.17
C THR A 205 0.20 -5.77 10.18
N TRP A 206 -0.20 -6.42 11.27
CA TRP A 206 0.70 -6.60 12.43
C TRP A 206 1.83 -7.61 12.18
N GLN A 207 1.55 -8.68 11.46
CA GLN A 207 2.51 -9.74 11.08
C GLN A 207 3.13 -9.51 9.70
N HIS A 208 2.73 -8.43 9.03
CA HIS A 208 3.27 -8.14 7.70
C HIS A 208 4.79 -7.88 7.78
N PRO A 209 5.62 -8.55 6.96
CA PRO A 209 7.08 -8.51 7.09
C PRO A 209 7.71 -7.14 6.84
N LEU A 210 6.99 -6.21 6.20
CA LEU A 210 7.45 -4.84 6.05
C LEU A 210 7.17 -3.96 7.27
N LEU A 211 6.30 -4.36 8.20
CA LEU A 211 5.97 -3.52 9.36
C LEU A 211 7.15 -3.42 10.32
N ASP A 212 7.66 -2.22 10.46
CA ASP A 212 8.65 -1.89 11.49
C ASP A 212 7.96 -1.28 12.71
N ARG A 213 7.82 -2.10 13.76
CA ARG A 213 7.12 -1.71 14.99
C ARG A 213 7.91 -0.70 15.82
N GLU A 214 9.24 -0.67 15.68
CA GLU A 214 10.10 0.29 16.37
C GLU A 214 10.04 1.67 15.72
N LEU A 215 9.90 1.73 14.40
CA LEU A 215 9.76 2.97 13.66
C LEU A 215 8.32 3.50 13.67
N SER A 216 7.34 2.62 13.90
CA SER A 216 5.92 2.97 14.00
C SER A 216 5.63 3.64 15.35
N MET A 217 5.02 4.83 15.32
CA MET A 217 4.78 5.62 16.53
C MET A 217 3.29 5.82 16.79
N THR A 218 2.95 5.83 18.08
CA THR A 218 1.61 6.10 18.58
C THR A 218 1.62 7.28 19.53
N ALA A 219 0.54 8.04 19.54
CA ALA A 219 0.23 8.99 20.60
C ALA A 219 -0.86 8.39 21.50
N CYS A 220 -0.59 8.30 22.79
CA CYS A 220 -1.46 7.68 23.79
C CYS A 220 -2.01 8.71 24.77
N VAL A 221 -3.28 8.57 25.15
CA VAL A 221 -3.94 9.29 26.22
C VAL A 221 -4.46 8.26 27.22
N ASP A 222 -4.18 8.43 28.50
CA ASP A 222 -4.53 7.49 29.57
C ASP A 222 -4.11 6.03 29.24
N GLY A 223 -2.92 5.88 28.62
CA GLY A 223 -2.34 4.61 28.26
C GLY A 223 -2.90 3.97 26.97
N ARG A 224 -3.96 4.53 26.36
CA ARG A 224 -4.57 4.01 25.13
C ARG A 224 -4.06 4.75 23.90
N PRO A 225 -3.77 4.06 22.78
CA PRO A 225 -3.41 4.70 21.53
C PRO A 225 -4.62 5.46 20.98
N VAL A 226 -4.43 6.73 20.63
CA VAL A 226 -5.47 7.61 20.07
C VAL A 226 -5.06 8.21 18.72
N ALA A 227 -3.79 8.10 18.36
CA ALA A 227 -3.29 8.40 17.03
C ALA A 227 -2.04 7.57 16.74
N PHE A 228 -1.77 7.30 15.48
CA PHE A 228 -0.63 6.49 15.08
C PHE A 228 -0.09 6.86 13.70
N SER A 229 1.13 6.42 13.43
CA SER A 229 1.72 6.33 12.10
C SER A 229 2.46 5.00 12.02
N LEU A 230 1.91 4.04 11.29
CA LEU A 230 2.56 2.76 11.00
C LEU A 230 3.54 2.92 9.85
N VAL A 231 4.69 2.29 9.97
CA VAL A 231 5.81 2.41 9.03
C VAL A 231 6.17 1.03 8.49
N PHE A 232 6.18 0.91 7.18
CA PHE A 232 6.78 -0.20 6.45
C PHE A 232 8.20 0.16 6.05
N THR A 233 9.11 -0.80 6.08
CA THR A 233 10.49 -0.67 5.59
C THR A 233 10.89 -1.85 4.72
N ASP A 234 11.74 -1.62 3.73
CA ASP A 234 12.31 -2.70 2.91
C ASP A 234 13.63 -3.23 3.46
N GLY A 235 14.14 -2.67 4.56
CA GLY A 235 15.44 -3.01 5.12
C GLY A 235 16.63 -2.50 4.30
N ASP A 236 16.39 -1.78 3.21
CA ASP A 236 17.40 -1.28 2.26
C ASP A 236 17.33 0.26 2.14
N GLY A 237 17.13 0.93 3.28
CA GLY A 237 17.14 2.39 3.38
C GLY A 237 15.87 3.10 2.94
N ARG A 238 14.78 2.40 2.66
CA ARG A 238 13.50 3.01 2.28
C ARG A 238 12.40 2.65 3.26
N CYS A 239 11.54 3.61 3.56
CA CYS A 239 10.32 3.36 4.32
C CYS A 239 9.08 3.97 3.64
N SER A 240 7.92 3.52 4.06
CA SER A 240 6.63 4.06 3.63
C SER A 240 5.68 4.14 4.82
N SER A 241 4.85 5.19 4.88
CA SER A 241 3.73 5.20 5.82
C SER A 241 2.67 4.22 5.33
N ALA A 242 2.47 3.14 6.09
CA ALA A 242 1.44 2.14 5.80
C ALA A 242 0.05 2.70 6.11
N MET A 243 -0.11 3.29 7.30
CA MET A 243 -1.33 3.97 7.74
C MET A 243 -0.98 5.10 8.70
N THR A 244 -1.77 6.18 8.68
CA THR A 244 -1.64 7.29 9.63
C THR A 244 -3.03 7.79 9.99
N GLY A 245 -3.41 7.71 11.26
CA GLY A 245 -4.76 8.05 11.68
C GLY A 245 -4.85 8.66 13.08
N THR A 246 -6.02 9.21 13.39
CA THR A 246 -6.39 9.70 14.71
C THR A 246 -7.83 9.32 15.01
N ALA A 247 -8.07 8.73 16.18
CA ALA A 247 -9.40 8.44 16.69
C ALA A 247 -10.30 9.69 16.62
N ARG A 248 -11.56 9.52 16.19
CA ARG A 248 -12.50 10.63 15.95
C ARG A 248 -12.59 11.61 17.11
N ALA A 249 -12.63 11.10 18.36
CA ALA A 249 -12.71 11.90 19.57
C ALA A 249 -11.44 12.74 19.85
N HIS A 250 -10.32 12.46 19.17
CA HIS A 250 -9.03 13.11 19.42
C HIS A 250 -8.51 13.92 18.22
N ARG A 251 -9.31 14.07 17.15
CA ARG A 251 -8.97 14.84 15.95
C ARG A 251 -8.79 16.34 16.24
N GLY A 252 -8.15 17.05 15.33
CA GLY A 252 -7.88 18.49 15.44
C GLY A 252 -6.77 18.86 16.42
N ARG A 253 -6.17 17.90 17.14
CA ARG A 253 -5.11 18.11 18.13
C ARG A 253 -3.67 17.92 17.58
N GLY A 254 -3.52 17.60 16.30
CA GLY A 254 -2.22 17.39 15.65
C GLY A 254 -1.52 16.08 16.03
N LEU A 255 -2.20 15.10 16.65
CA LEU A 255 -1.59 13.88 17.19
C LEU A 255 -1.02 12.96 16.12
N ALA A 256 -1.73 12.76 14.99
CA ALA A 256 -1.20 11.98 13.85
C ALA A 256 0.04 12.64 13.25
N LYS A 257 0.04 13.97 13.10
CA LYS A 257 1.20 14.75 12.66
C LYS A 257 2.40 14.55 13.60
N LEU A 258 2.16 14.56 14.91
CA LEU A 258 3.17 14.33 15.93
C LEU A 258 3.75 12.90 15.84
N ALA A 259 2.88 11.88 15.78
CA ALA A 259 3.30 10.48 15.64
C ALA A 259 4.13 10.28 14.36
N LYS A 260 3.67 10.80 13.21
CA LYS A 260 4.39 10.70 11.94
C LYS A 260 5.74 11.41 11.95
N LEU A 261 5.83 12.59 12.55
CA LEU A 261 7.10 13.30 12.71
C LEU A 261 8.11 12.48 13.53
N HIS A 262 7.66 11.89 14.66
CA HIS A 262 8.51 11.02 15.48
C HIS A 262 8.94 9.77 14.72
N SER A 263 8.05 9.12 13.95
CA SER A 263 8.40 8.00 13.08
C SER A 263 9.51 8.37 12.09
N LEU A 264 9.43 9.53 11.44
CA LEU A 264 10.45 9.99 10.49
C LEU A 264 11.80 10.26 11.16
N HIS A 265 11.82 10.87 12.35
CA HIS A 265 13.07 11.06 13.09
C HIS A 265 13.70 9.73 13.49
N ARG A 266 12.91 8.76 13.95
CA ARG A 266 13.40 7.40 14.26
C ARG A 266 13.90 6.69 13.00
N ALA A 267 13.16 6.75 11.90
CA ALA A 267 13.56 6.16 10.62
C ALA A 267 14.90 6.72 10.15
N ARG A 268 15.09 8.04 10.18
CA ARG A 268 16.36 8.66 9.84
C ARG A 268 17.50 8.22 10.76
N ALA A 269 17.27 8.15 12.07
CA ALA A 269 18.25 7.68 13.04
C ALA A 269 18.63 6.20 12.82
N ALA A 270 17.72 5.39 12.28
CA ALA A 270 17.94 4.01 11.87
C ALA A 270 18.60 3.85 10.49
N GLY A 271 18.97 4.96 9.83
CA GLY A 271 19.66 4.93 8.53
C GLY A 271 18.73 4.91 7.31
N VAL A 272 17.42 5.10 7.48
CA VAL A 272 16.51 5.25 6.34
C VAL A 272 16.81 6.57 5.61
N THR A 273 16.95 6.49 4.29
CA THR A 273 17.31 7.63 3.43
C THR A 273 16.16 8.19 2.63
N GLU A 274 15.14 7.37 2.33
CA GLU A 274 13.96 7.76 1.56
C GLU A 274 12.67 7.33 2.26
N ALA A 275 11.70 8.23 2.32
CA ALA A 275 10.38 7.94 2.85
C ALA A 275 9.28 8.24 1.82
N PHE A 276 8.31 7.34 1.72
CA PHE A 276 7.17 7.44 0.80
C PHE A 276 5.84 7.44 1.54
N THR A 277 4.81 7.95 0.88
CA THR A 277 3.42 7.86 1.34
C THR A 277 2.49 8.04 0.14
N GLY A 278 1.33 7.42 0.17
CA GLY A 278 0.23 7.63 -0.78
C GLY A 278 -0.90 8.42 -0.15
N ASN A 279 -1.58 9.26 -0.93
CA ASN A 279 -2.80 9.93 -0.48
C ASN A 279 -3.75 10.14 -1.65
N ASP A 280 -5.04 9.96 -1.40
CA ASP A 280 -6.07 10.47 -2.30
C ASP A 280 -5.87 11.95 -2.57
N ALA A 281 -6.05 12.38 -3.82
CA ALA A 281 -5.83 13.78 -4.21
C ALA A 281 -6.80 14.76 -3.51
N GLY A 282 -7.94 14.28 -3.01
CA GLY A 282 -8.90 15.05 -2.22
C GLY A 282 -8.62 15.04 -0.71
N ASN A 283 -7.60 14.31 -0.23
CA ASN A 283 -7.26 14.29 1.20
C ASN A 283 -6.35 15.47 1.58
N ASP A 284 -6.88 16.69 1.45
CA ASP A 284 -6.15 17.94 1.74
C ASP A 284 -5.49 17.97 3.12
N PRO A 285 -6.11 17.49 4.23
CA PRO A 285 -5.47 17.51 5.54
C PRO A 285 -4.19 16.67 5.58
N MET A 286 -4.19 15.47 5.01
CA MET A 286 -3.00 14.60 5.00
C MET A 286 -1.94 15.14 4.02
N ILE A 287 -2.34 15.65 2.86
CA ILE A 287 -1.42 16.30 1.91
C ILE A 287 -0.74 17.49 2.57
N ALA A 288 -1.45 18.33 3.33
CA ALA A 288 -0.89 19.45 4.05
C ALA A 288 0.14 19.03 5.11
N ILE A 289 -0.16 17.97 5.89
CA ILE A 289 0.78 17.40 6.87
C ILE A 289 2.04 16.90 6.15
N ASN A 290 1.89 16.14 5.05
CA ASN A 290 3.02 15.60 4.31
C ASN A 290 3.89 16.71 3.71
N LYS A 291 3.29 17.74 3.10
CA LYS A 291 4.03 18.91 2.60
C LYS A 291 4.80 19.63 3.72
N TRP A 292 4.18 19.80 4.90
CA TRP A 292 4.84 20.41 6.05
C TRP A 292 6.05 19.58 6.55
N LEU A 293 5.98 18.21 6.43
CA LEU A 293 7.08 17.30 6.75
C LEU A 293 8.19 17.31 5.68
N GLY A 294 8.00 17.99 4.54
CA GLY A 294 8.96 18.08 3.46
C GLY A 294 8.73 17.11 2.29
N TYR A 295 7.66 16.32 2.33
CA TYR A 295 7.31 15.46 1.21
C TYR A 295 6.91 16.27 -0.02
N ARG A 296 7.23 15.71 -1.19
CA ARG A 296 6.86 16.28 -2.50
C ARG A 296 6.17 15.22 -3.33
N ILE A 297 5.20 15.60 -4.15
CA ILE A 297 4.56 14.70 -5.11
C ILE A 297 5.63 14.18 -6.07
N ARG A 298 5.73 12.88 -6.21
CA ARG A 298 6.65 12.16 -7.10
C ARG A 298 5.95 11.60 -8.32
N ALA A 299 4.72 11.11 -8.13
CA ALA A 299 3.88 10.58 -9.19
C ALA A 299 2.40 10.77 -8.81
N THR A 300 1.56 10.67 -9.82
CA THR A 300 0.11 10.58 -9.67
C THR A 300 -0.35 9.25 -10.25
N GLU A 301 -1.33 8.66 -9.66
CA GLU A 301 -2.06 7.53 -10.23
C GLU A 301 -3.54 7.89 -10.35
N VAL A 302 -4.21 7.26 -11.30
CA VAL A 302 -5.63 7.42 -11.56
C VAL A 302 -6.31 6.08 -11.32
N HIS A 303 -7.39 6.11 -10.57
CA HIS A 303 -8.25 4.95 -10.37
C HIS A 303 -9.11 4.73 -11.60
N TYR A 304 -8.99 3.59 -12.23
CA TYR A 304 -9.74 3.20 -13.40
C TYR A 304 -10.72 2.10 -13.04
N VAL A 305 -11.89 2.13 -13.66
CA VAL A 305 -12.95 1.13 -13.46
C VAL A 305 -13.43 0.57 -14.79
N ARG A 306 -13.73 -0.73 -14.80
CA ARG A 306 -14.36 -1.44 -15.92
C ARG A 306 -15.46 -2.37 -15.41
N GLU A 307 -16.63 -2.35 -16.05
CA GLU A 307 -17.66 -3.38 -15.87
C GLU A 307 -17.23 -4.65 -16.63
N LEU A 308 -17.34 -5.80 -15.95
CA LEU A 308 -17.20 -7.10 -16.59
C LEU A 308 -18.58 -7.56 -17.08
N SER A 309 -18.67 -7.95 -18.32
CA SER A 309 -19.89 -8.51 -18.94
C SER A 309 -19.88 -10.02 -18.91
#